data_1833dc6eab4d77b31f8a71e35b77e51e
#
_entry.id   1833dc6eab4d77b31f8a71e35b77e51e
#
_cell.length_a   1.000
_cell.length_b   1.000
_cell.length_c   1.000
_cell.angle_alpha   90.00
_cell.angle_beta   90.00
_cell.angle_gamma   90.00
#
_symmetry.space_group_name_H-M   'P 1'
#
loop_
_entity.id
_entity.type
_entity.pdbx_description
1 polymer ?
#
loop_
_entity_poly.entity_id
_entity_poly.type
_entity_poly.pdbx_seq_one_letter_code
_entity_poly.pdbx_strand_id
1 'polypeptide(L)'
;MPRPSPALVVSLVALFFALGGTAFAVGSKELASQPRCATGAIRGVAVINAGPTGLDALTATYSSAPGLFGYHWSCGGGKIMVRKPTDFPGVEIKFVGNSSSTAIVSSVALGVPYSGSVSRMPDGSFRVTMGGSNAAAGGPWQPQIDVPFMIVLL
;
A
#
# COMPACT_ATOMS: atom_id res chain seq x y z
N MET A 1 -20.49 50.75 -8.30
CA MET A 1 -19.94 49.39 -8.55
C MET A 1 -20.66 48.82 -9.77
N PRO A 2 -19.97 48.45 -10.84
CA PRO A 2 -20.58 47.83 -12.01
C PRO A 2 -21.16 46.46 -11.65
N ARG A 3 -22.41 46.21 -12.04
CA ARG A 3 -23.06 44.90 -11.84
C ARG A 3 -22.44 43.90 -12.78
N PRO A 4 -22.09 42.69 -12.31
CA PRO A 4 -21.54 41.65 -13.22
C PRO A 4 -22.61 41.28 -14.25
N SER A 5 -22.17 41.09 -15.50
CA SER A 5 -23.09 40.70 -16.56
C SER A 5 -23.61 39.29 -16.31
N PRO A 6 -24.87 38.96 -16.63
CA PRO A 6 -25.43 37.63 -16.42
C PRO A 6 -24.62 36.53 -17.15
N ALA A 7 -23.99 36.84 -18.27
CA ALA A 7 -23.12 35.93 -18.98
C ALA A 7 -21.88 35.55 -18.17
N LEU A 8 -21.28 36.46 -17.41
CA LEU A 8 -20.11 36.19 -16.59
C LEU A 8 -20.43 35.26 -15.40
N VAL A 9 -21.63 35.46 -14.80
CA VAL A 9 -22.11 34.60 -13.71
C VAL A 9 -22.33 33.15 -14.21
N VAL A 10 -22.98 33.00 -15.37
CA VAL A 10 -23.24 31.68 -15.98
C VAL A 10 -21.94 30.98 -16.34
N SER A 11 -20.93 31.68 -16.90
CA SER A 11 -19.64 31.13 -17.23
C SER A 11 -18.86 30.66 -15.99
N LEU A 12 -18.95 31.40 -14.89
CA LEU A 12 -18.29 31.05 -13.63
C LEU A 12 -18.93 29.81 -13.00
N VAL A 13 -20.24 29.70 -13.02
CA VAL A 13 -20.99 28.53 -12.55
C VAL A 13 -20.67 27.29 -13.40
N ALA A 14 -20.63 27.44 -14.74
CA ALA A 14 -20.25 26.35 -15.64
C ALA A 14 -18.80 25.88 -15.40
N LEU A 15 -17.87 26.80 -15.13
CA LEU A 15 -16.48 26.48 -14.78
C LEU A 15 -16.39 25.72 -13.45
N PHE A 16 -17.17 26.10 -12.45
CA PHE A 16 -17.23 25.38 -11.16
C PHE A 16 -17.76 23.96 -11.35
N PHE A 17 -18.78 23.73 -12.18
CA PHE A 17 -19.28 22.40 -12.49
C PHE A 17 -18.30 21.58 -13.35
N ALA A 18 -17.57 22.21 -14.26
CA ALA A 18 -16.55 21.53 -15.07
C ALA A 18 -15.32 21.13 -14.26
N LEU A 19 -14.88 21.95 -13.30
CA LEU A 19 -13.70 21.67 -12.47
C LEU A 19 -14.04 20.90 -11.18
N GLY A 20 -15.22 21.09 -10.61
CA GLY A 20 -15.69 20.43 -9.37
C GLY A 20 -16.42 19.10 -9.61
N GLY A 21 -17.02 18.91 -10.77
CA GLY A 21 -17.82 17.72 -11.09
C GLY A 21 -17.02 16.44 -11.24
N THR A 22 -15.73 16.52 -11.54
CA THR A 22 -14.86 15.33 -11.66
C THR A 22 -14.34 14.83 -10.31
N ALA A 23 -14.34 15.65 -9.27
CA ALA A 23 -13.85 15.24 -7.94
C ALA A 23 -14.89 14.45 -7.11
N PHE A 24 -16.18 14.60 -7.40
CA PHE A 24 -17.26 13.91 -6.66
C PHE A 24 -17.76 12.62 -7.31
N ALA A 25 -17.40 12.33 -8.56
CA ALA A 25 -17.79 11.09 -9.24
C ALA A 25 -16.90 9.88 -8.90
N VAL A 26 -15.79 10.07 -8.18
CA VAL A 26 -14.87 8.98 -7.78
C VAL A 26 -15.27 8.32 -6.46
N GLY A 27 -16.27 8.84 -5.77
CA GLY A 27 -16.71 8.28 -4.49
C GLY A 27 -17.96 7.42 -4.64
N SER A 28 -17.84 6.12 -4.74
CA SER A 28 -18.75 5.08 -4.25
C SER A 28 -19.22 3.98 -5.20
N LYS A 29 -18.83 3.95 -6.45
CA LYS A 29 -19.19 2.82 -7.34
C LYS A 29 -18.04 2.05 -7.98
N GLU A 30 -16.80 2.50 -7.88
CA GLU A 30 -15.63 1.76 -8.44
C GLU A 30 -15.02 0.72 -7.50
N LEU A 31 -15.52 0.57 -6.28
CA LEU A 31 -15.17 -0.57 -5.42
C LEU A 31 -15.76 -1.91 -5.89
N ALA A 32 -16.58 -1.91 -6.92
CA ALA A 32 -17.29 -3.12 -7.37
C ALA A 32 -16.66 -3.81 -8.59
N SER A 33 -15.72 -3.22 -9.29
CA SER A 33 -14.95 -3.92 -10.32
C SER A 33 -13.52 -4.09 -9.83
N GLN A 34 -13.24 -5.22 -9.19
CA GLN A 34 -11.86 -5.64 -8.98
C GLN A 34 -11.13 -5.55 -10.34
N PRO A 35 -10.00 -4.84 -10.41
CA PRO A 35 -9.26 -4.75 -11.67
C PRO A 35 -9.01 -6.17 -12.17
N ARG A 36 -9.36 -6.43 -13.40
CA ARG A 36 -9.15 -7.75 -14.01
C ARG A 36 -7.66 -8.06 -13.91
N CYS A 37 -7.33 -9.24 -13.45
CA CYS A 37 -5.98 -9.75 -13.27
C CYS A 37 -5.33 -10.02 -14.64
N ALA A 38 -5.14 -9.00 -15.44
CA ALA A 38 -4.49 -9.10 -16.75
C ALA A 38 -2.96 -9.20 -16.58
N THR A 39 -2.32 -9.86 -17.51
CA THR A 39 -0.85 -9.92 -17.59
C THR A 39 -0.29 -8.49 -17.72
N GLY A 40 0.68 -8.14 -16.87
CA GLY A 40 1.29 -6.80 -16.84
C GLY A 40 0.55 -5.75 -15.99
N ALA A 41 -0.58 -6.12 -15.36
CA ALA A 41 -1.27 -5.26 -14.41
C ALA A 41 -0.80 -5.53 -12.96
N ILE A 42 -1.11 -4.59 -12.06
CA ILE A 42 -0.96 -4.82 -10.61
C ILE A 42 -1.82 -6.03 -10.22
N ARG A 43 -1.20 -7.00 -9.56
CA ARG A 43 -1.83 -8.27 -9.17
C ARG A 43 -2.20 -8.33 -7.70
N GLY A 44 -1.67 -7.43 -6.90
CA GLY A 44 -1.99 -7.33 -5.49
C GLY A 44 -1.33 -6.14 -4.84
N VAL A 45 -1.95 -5.62 -3.80
CA VAL A 45 -1.43 -4.53 -2.97
C VAL A 45 -1.73 -4.85 -1.51
N ALA A 46 -0.78 -4.60 -0.63
CA ALA A 46 -1.02 -4.58 0.80
C ALA A 46 -0.25 -3.42 1.45
N VAL A 47 -0.95 -2.65 2.25
CA VAL A 47 -0.38 -1.66 3.16
C VAL A 47 -0.38 -2.28 4.55
N ILE A 48 0.80 -2.53 5.09
CA ILE A 48 0.99 -3.15 6.39
C ILE A 48 1.17 -2.04 7.42
N ASN A 49 0.32 -2.06 8.45
CA ASN A 49 0.36 -1.07 9.53
C ASN A 49 1.48 -1.36 10.53
N ALA A 50 2.04 -0.31 11.12
CA ALA A 50 2.85 -0.42 12.34
C ALA A 50 1.96 -0.51 13.59
N GLY A 51 2.62 -0.74 14.75
CA GLY A 51 2.00 -0.66 16.08
C GLY A 51 1.32 -1.94 16.56
N PRO A 52 0.63 -1.87 17.70
CA PRO A 52 0.19 -3.04 18.47
C PRO A 52 -0.79 -3.98 17.76
N THR A 53 -1.54 -3.47 16.80
CA THR A 53 -2.46 -4.27 15.96
C THR A 53 -1.89 -4.60 14.58
N GLY A 54 -0.72 -4.03 14.25
CA GLY A 54 0.01 -4.21 13.01
C GLY A 54 1.23 -5.12 13.16
N LEU A 55 2.39 -4.60 12.76
CA LEU A 55 3.66 -5.34 12.75
C LEU A 55 4.09 -5.88 14.11
N ASP A 56 3.78 -5.16 15.21
CA ASP A 56 4.17 -5.59 16.57
C ASP A 56 3.37 -6.81 17.05
N ALA A 57 2.17 -7.02 16.51
CA ALA A 57 1.33 -8.18 16.82
C ALA A 57 1.72 -9.45 16.07
N LEU A 58 2.64 -9.35 15.10
CA LEU A 58 3.03 -10.48 14.27
C LEU A 58 3.85 -11.51 15.05
N THR A 59 3.52 -12.76 14.81
CA THR A 59 4.23 -13.95 15.31
C THR A 59 4.85 -14.71 14.15
N ALA A 60 5.53 -15.84 14.46
CA ALA A 60 6.05 -16.75 13.45
C ALA A 60 4.95 -17.45 12.63
N THR A 61 3.70 -17.40 13.09
CA THR A 61 2.54 -17.96 12.39
C THR A 61 1.90 -16.92 11.48
N TYR A 62 1.49 -17.33 10.28
CA TYR A 62 0.78 -16.47 9.35
C TYR A 62 -0.55 -15.95 9.92
N SER A 63 -0.77 -14.65 9.83
CA SER A 63 -1.96 -13.95 10.28
C SER A 63 -2.55 -13.09 9.15
N SER A 64 -3.86 -12.95 9.16
CA SER A 64 -4.61 -12.02 8.31
C SER A 64 -5.55 -11.14 9.14
N ALA A 65 -5.16 -10.83 10.37
CA ALA A 65 -5.96 -10.03 11.30
C ALA A 65 -6.32 -8.66 10.70
N PRO A 66 -7.54 -8.15 10.91
CA PRO A 66 -8.01 -6.91 10.28
C PRO A 66 -7.16 -5.67 10.60
N GLY A 67 -6.61 -5.56 11.82
CA GLY A 67 -5.77 -4.43 12.23
C GLY A 67 -4.38 -4.41 11.58
N LEU A 68 -3.95 -5.52 10.97
CA LEU A 68 -2.66 -5.64 10.32
C LEU A 68 -2.57 -4.82 9.03
N PHE A 69 -3.70 -4.63 8.34
CA PHE A 69 -3.74 -3.97 7.05
C PHE A 69 -4.46 -2.63 7.11
N GLY A 70 -3.81 -1.57 6.62
CA GLY A 70 -4.47 -0.30 6.31
C GLY A 70 -5.32 -0.40 5.05
N TYR A 71 -4.78 -1.08 4.03
CA TYR A 71 -5.45 -1.41 2.78
C TYR A 71 -4.87 -2.71 2.24
N HIS A 72 -5.71 -3.53 1.63
CA HIS A 72 -5.23 -4.73 0.95
C HIS A 72 -6.18 -5.17 -0.16
N TRP A 73 -5.59 -5.72 -1.20
CA TRP A 73 -6.29 -6.27 -2.34
C TRP A 73 -5.41 -7.33 -3.04
N SER A 74 -6.01 -8.38 -3.54
CA SER A 74 -5.32 -9.43 -4.29
C SER A 74 -6.16 -9.89 -5.46
N CYS A 75 -5.53 -10.12 -6.60
CA CYS A 75 -6.13 -10.75 -7.75
C CYS A 75 -6.79 -12.08 -7.37
N GLY A 76 -8.01 -12.31 -7.85
CA GLY A 76 -8.79 -13.50 -7.52
C GLY A 76 -9.40 -13.52 -6.13
N GLY A 77 -9.32 -12.41 -5.36
CA GLY A 77 -9.91 -12.32 -4.02
C GLY A 77 -9.21 -13.17 -2.97
N GLY A 78 -7.99 -13.63 -3.24
CA GLY A 78 -7.20 -14.45 -2.32
C GLY A 78 -6.82 -13.70 -1.05
N LYS A 79 -6.69 -14.44 0.06
CA LYS A 79 -6.24 -13.89 1.33
C LYS A 79 -4.80 -13.41 1.24
N ILE A 80 -4.49 -12.33 1.94
CA ILE A 80 -3.12 -11.88 2.19
C ILE A 80 -2.79 -12.26 3.63
N MET A 81 -1.66 -12.93 3.80
CA MET A 81 -1.21 -13.44 5.09
C MET A 81 0.19 -12.93 5.37
N VAL A 82 0.46 -12.55 6.61
CA VAL A 82 1.75 -12.00 7.03
C VAL A 82 2.22 -12.72 8.28
N ARG A 83 3.52 -12.95 8.39
CA ARG A 83 4.17 -13.45 9.59
C ARG A 83 5.52 -12.76 9.83
N LYS A 84 6.03 -12.89 11.04
CA LYS A 84 7.39 -12.48 11.42
C LYS A 84 8.23 -13.73 11.64
N PRO A 85 9.06 -14.16 10.67
CA PRO A 85 9.92 -15.31 10.82
C PRO A 85 10.93 -15.10 11.96
N THR A 86 11.32 -16.14 12.64
CA THR A 86 12.33 -16.08 13.71
C THR A 86 13.76 -16.04 13.17
N ASP A 87 13.97 -16.49 11.94
CA ASP A 87 15.25 -16.61 11.25
C ASP A 87 15.59 -15.41 10.35
N PHE A 88 14.72 -14.39 10.33
CA PHE A 88 14.86 -13.28 9.38
C PHE A 88 14.43 -11.95 10.01
N PRO A 89 15.24 -10.86 9.89
CA PRO A 89 14.93 -9.56 10.44
C PRO A 89 13.97 -8.78 9.52
N GLY A 90 12.75 -9.24 9.39
CA GLY A 90 11.73 -8.67 8.53
C GLY A 90 10.43 -9.42 8.61
N VAL A 91 9.58 -9.25 7.62
CA VAL A 91 8.29 -9.92 7.52
C VAL A 91 8.20 -10.78 6.28
N GLU A 92 7.36 -11.79 6.32
CA GLU A 92 7.07 -12.66 5.20
C GLU A 92 5.59 -12.54 4.85
N ILE A 93 5.30 -12.24 3.58
CA ILE A 93 3.95 -11.95 3.07
C ILE A 93 3.61 -12.96 2.01
N LYS A 94 2.42 -13.53 2.10
CA LYS A 94 1.89 -14.50 1.15
C LYS A 94 0.56 -14.01 0.60
N PHE A 95 0.49 -13.86 -0.71
CA PHE A 95 -0.75 -13.58 -1.44
C PHE A 95 -1.28 -14.92 -1.94
N VAL A 96 -2.23 -15.48 -1.20
CA VAL A 96 -2.77 -16.82 -1.48
C VAL A 96 -3.48 -16.85 -2.84
N GLY A 97 -3.11 -17.82 -3.68
CA GLY A 97 -3.68 -17.94 -5.02
C GLY A 97 -3.09 -16.97 -6.06
N ASN A 98 -2.10 -16.15 -5.69
CA ASN A 98 -1.42 -15.25 -6.62
C ASN A 98 -0.04 -15.82 -6.98
N SER A 99 0.21 -15.99 -8.28
CA SER A 99 1.45 -16.55 -8.83
C SER A 99 2.45 -15.49 -9.30
N SER A 100 2.30 -14.22 -8.88
CA SER A 100 3.24 -13.16 -9.24
C SER A 100 4.66 -13.51 -8.84
N SER A 101 5.62 -13.19 -9.71
CA SER A 101 7.05 -13.39 -9.47
C SER A 101 7.78 -12.15 -9.01
N THR A 102 7.15 -10.99 -9.16
CA THR A 102 7.76 -9.68 -8.94
C THR A 102 6.94 -8.88 -7.93
N ALA A 103 7.63 -8.24 -7.00
CA ALA A 103 7.03 -7.31 -6.06
C ALA A 103 7.91 -6.07 -5.90
N ILE A 104 7.26 -4.97 -5.56
CA ILE A 104 7.92 -3.70 -5.18
C ILE A 104 7.47 -3.37 -3.77
N VAL A 105 8.40 -2.89 -2.94
CA VAL A 105 8.10 -2.44 -1.58
C VAL A 105 8.48 -0.97 -1.42
N SER A 106 7.65 -0.22 -0.69
CA SER A 106 7.88 1.19 -0.37
C SER A 106 7.45 1.47 1.06
N SER A 107 8.19 2.31 1.77
CA SER A 107 7.74 2.84 3.05
C SER A 107 6.53 3.75 2.86
N VAL A 108 5.59 3.71 3.80
CA VAL A 108 4.48 4.67 3.92
C VAL A 108 4.66 5.58 5.15
N ALA A 109 5.78 5.47 5.86
CA ALA A 109 6.09 6.37 6.96
C ALA A 109 6.45 7.76 6.44
N LEU A 110 5.81 8.79 6.99
CA LEU A 110 6.03 10.17 6.60
C LEU A 110 7.30 10.72 7.29
N GLY A 111 8.10 11.45 6.53
CA GLY A 111 9.21 12.27 7.06
C GLY A 111 10.52 11.53 7.35
N VAL A 112 10.60 10.22 7.12
CA VAL A 112 11.84 9.45 7.32
C VAL A 112 12.16 8.65 6.06
N PRO A 113 13.38 8.73 5.53
CA PRO A 113 13.78 7.99 4.34
C PRO A 113 14.09 6.52 4.70
N TYR A 114 13.05 5.71 4.75
CA TYR A 114 13.21 4.26 4.82
C TYR A 114 13.33 3.67 3.43
N SER A 115 14.24 2.73 3.28
CA SER A 115 14.35 1.87 2.10
C SER A 115 13.86 0.46 2.43
N GLY A 116 13.36 -0.23 1.44
CA GLY A 116 12.91 -1.61 1.59
C GLY A 116 13.53 -2.51 0.52
N SER A 117 13.76 -3.74 0.89
CA SER A 117 14.08 -4.81 -0.04
C SER A 117 13.01 -5.89 0.01
N VAL A 118 12.77 -6.51 -1.14
CA VAL A 118 11.83 -7.61 -1.27
C VAL A 118 12.49 -8.75 -2.05
N SER A 119 12.33 -9.97 -1.56
CA SER A 119 12.78 -11.19 -2.24
C SER A 119 11.66 -12.22 -2.27
N ARG A 120 11.51 -12.91 -3.41
CA ARG A 120 10.56 -14.01 -3.55
C ARG A 120 11.14 -15.30 -2.99
N MET A 121 10.34 -16.02 -2.24
CA MET A 121 10.68 -17.32 -1.69
C MET A 121 10.17 -18.46 -2.59
N PRO A 122 10.76 -19.67 -2.49
CA PRO A 122 10.32 -20.83 -3.29
C PRO A 122 8.87 -21.25 -3.09
N ASP A 123 8.29 -20.97 -1.90
CA ASP A 123 6.88 -21.25 -1.58
C ASP A 123 5.91 -20.19 -2.12
N GLY A 124 6.44 -19.19 -2.87
CA GLY A 124 5.68 -18.09 -3.45
C GLY A 124 5.39 -16.94 -2.51
N SER A 125 5.88 -16.98 -1.27
CA SER A 125 5.84 -15.81 -0.37
C SER A 125 6.93 -14.79 -0.72
N PHE A 126 6.82 -13.61 -0.11
CA PHE A 126 7.78 -12.52 -0.27
C PHE A 126 8.35 -12.14 1.09
N ARG A 127 9.67 -12.20 1.23
CA ARG A 127 10.39 -11.63 2.38
C ARG A 127 10.64 -10.16 2.15
N VAL A 128 10.24 -9.33 3.12
CA VAL A 128 10.37 -7.88 3.09
C VAL A 128 11.19 -7.43 4.30
N THR A 129 12.25 -6.68 4.02
CA THR A 129 13.01 -5.97 5.05
C THR A 129 12.89 -4.48 4.81
N MET A 130 12.45 -3.75 5.81
CA MET A 130 12.49 -2.29 5.83
C MET A 130 13.67 -1.86 6.69
N GLY A 131 14.28 -0.75 6.35
CA GLY A 131 15.35 -0.19 7.15
C GLY A 131 15.70 1.22 6.75
N GLY A 132 16.40 1.89 7.62
CA GLY A 132 16.87 3.24 7.40
C GLY A 132 18.25 3.47 8.03
N SER A 133 18.96 4.44 7.51
CA SER A 133 20.11 5.00 8.20
C SER A 133 19.59 6.00 9.23
N ASN A 134 20.11 5.96 10.43
CA ASN A 134 19.94 7.07 11.36
C ASN A 134 20.81 8.24 10.86
N ALA A 135 20.30 8.96 9.86
CA ALA A 135 21.03 10.02 9.17
C ALA A 135 21.49 11.14 10.11
N ALA A 136 20.77 11.36 11.21
CA ALA A 136 21.16 12.33 12.25
C ALA A 136 22.40 11.89 13.03
N ALA A 137 22.73 10.60 13.06
CA ALA A 137 23.86 10.05 13.79
C ALA A 137 24.97 9.49 12.88
N GLY A 138 24.85 9.60 11.55
CA GLY A 138 25.83 9.02 10.61
C GLY A 138 25.96 7.50 10.71
N GLY A 139 24.94 6.84 11.28
CA GLY A 139 24.96 5.41 11.55
C GLY A 139 24.73 4.54 10.31
N PRO A 140 25.21 3.28 10.33
CA PRO A 140 24.97 2.34 9.25
C PRO A 140 23.47 2.03 9.11
N TRP A 141 23.10 1.55 7.94
CA TRP A 141 21.74 1.03 7.68
C TRP A 141 21.38 -0.07 8.68
N GLN A 142 20.24 0.07 9.31
CA GLN A 142 19.71 -0.90 10.29
C GLN A 142 18.34 -1.40 9.83
N PRO A 143 18.08 -2.71 9.88
CA PRO A 143 16.74 -3.24 9.64
C PRO A 143 15.80 -2.75 10.74
N GLN A 144 14.62 -2.27 10.33
CA GLN A 144 13.55 -1.83 11.22
C GLN A 144 12.28 -2.56 10.86
N ILE A 145 11.77 -3.33 11.81
CA ILE A 145 10.64 -4.23 11.60
C ILE A 145 9.29 -3.61 11.95
N ASP A 146 9.29 -2.41 12.50
CA ASP A 146 8.12 -1.64 12.96
C ASP A 146 7.70 -0.53 11.97
N VAL A 147 8.37 -0.43 10.84
CA VAL A 147 8.08 0.58 9.82
C VAL A 147 6.90 0.16 8.95
N PRO A 148 5.81 0.95 8.88
CA PRO A 148 4.71 0.65 7.99
C PRO A 148 5.16 0.75 6.53
N PHE A 149 4.70 -0.18 5.72
CA PHE A 149 5.10 -0.23 4.31
C PHE A 149 3.97 -0.72 3.41
N MET A 150 4.12 -0.43 2.13
CA MET A 150 3.28 -0.95 1.07
C MET A 150 4.07 -1.94 0.23
N ILE A 151 3.45 -3.06 -0.11
CA ILE A 151 3.93 -4.00 -1.12
C ILE A 151 2.96 -4.07 -2.28
N VAL A 152 3.49 -4.03 -3.50
CA VAL A 152 2.73 -4.14 -4.75
C VAL A 152 3.25 -5.32 -5.54
N LEU A 153 2.36 -6.21 -5.97
CA LEU A 153 2.66 -7.33 -6.88
C LEU A 153 2.40 -6.92 -8.33
N LEU A 154 3.30 -7.29 -9.20
CA LEU A 154 3.24 -7.05 -10.65
C LEU A 154 3.02 -8.34 -11.42
#